data_389a79eb85e2a6ede8fb82fb152e063b
#
_entry.id   389a79eb85e2a6ede8fb82fb152e063b
#
_cell.length_a   1.000
_cell.length_b   1.000
_cell.length_c   1.000
_cell.angle_alpha   90.00
_cell.angle_beta   90.00
_cell.angle_gamma   90.00
#
_symmetry.space_group_name_H-M   'P 1'
#
loop_
_entity.id
_entity.type
_entity.pdbx_description
1 polymer ?
#
loop_
_entity_poly.entity_id
_entity_poly.type
_entity_poly.pdbx_seq_one_letter_code
_entity_poly.pdbx_strand_id
1 'polypeptide(L)'
;MALTALFVVGAASAAHAADPARCRELDRRYETGKPQLTAIEVSLTLFAAADRNCVNLAGQLLDQGASVDARDRLGARPLSHAAQAGHLEMVDLLLQRGAPINARNLAGSTALFAAAERGQTAVVQRLIDRGADVSLNGRSGISPVAAAAFAGRASLVKLLLEHGADAHLPDDTGKTPIIYAAASGQLEIVKLLLAQNIDINARYANDLTLLMWACGPDDSVAEPQALEVVSYLVAAGAHIDDRDARGRTALMIAAEGNRSDVVKLLLAHGADPALKDKAGKRAADLTVQSALRETLTPR
;
A
#
# COMPACT_ATOMS: atom_id res chain seq x y z
N MET A 1 -16.01 3.66 15.52
CA MET A 1 -14.78 4.46 15.78
C MET A 1 -13.79 4.05 14.71
N ALA A 2 -13.65 4.90 13.69
CA ALA A 2 -12.76 4.66 12.55
C ALA A 2 -11.35 5.13 12.94
N LEU A 3 -10.39 4.21 13.02
CA LEU A 3 -8.97 4.55 13.06
C LEU A 3 -8.56 4.90 11.61
N THR A 4 -8.65 6.18 11.29
CA THR A 4 -8.03 6.77 10.10
C THR A 4 -6.51 6.80 10.34
N ALA A 5 -5.82 5.76 9.89
CA ALA A 5 -4.36 5.84 9.77
C ALA A 5 -4.06 6.83 8.63
N LEU A 6 -3.58 8.01 8.98
CA LEU A 6 -3.10 9.02 8.04
C LEU A 6 -1.91 8.45 7.24
N PHE A 7 -2.17 7.98 6.02
CA PHE A 7 -1.14 7.74 5.03
C PHE A 7 -0.89 9.05 4.29
N VAL A 8 0.20 9.73 4.62
CA VAL A 8 0.72 10.81 3.79
C VAL A 8 1.29 10.16 2.52
N VAL A 9 0.55 10.26 1.42
CA VAL A 9 1.04 9.92 0.08
C VAL A 9 2.08 10.98 -0.29
N GLY A 10 3.34 10.68 0.04
CA GLY A 10 4.49 11.47 -0.42
C GLY A 10 4.74 11.17 -1.89
N ALA A 11 4.88 12.22 -2.69
CA ALA A 11 5.28 12.19 -4.09
C ALA A 11 6.47 11.24 -4.33
N ALA A 12 6.48 10.59 -5.50
CA ALA A 12 7.54 9.70 -5.94
C ALA A 12 8.92 10.32 -5.70
N SER A 13 9.65 9.77 -4.73
CA SER A 13 11.02 10.15 -4.46
C SER A 13 11.89 9.61 -5.60
N ALA A 14 12.49 10.52 -6.38
CA ALA A 14 13.69 10.19 -7.12
C ALA A 14 14.66 9.49 -6.17
N ALA A 15 15.29 8.39 -6.61
CA ALA A 15 16.31 7.70 -5.83
C ALA A 15 17.27 8.75 -5.28
N HIS A 16 17.23 8.98 -3.96
CA HIS A 16 18.01 10.03 -3.35
C HIS A 16 19.46 9.55 -3.32
N ALA A 17 20.25 10.07 -4.25
CA ALA A 17 21.71 10.01 -4.11
C ALA A 17 22.08 10.50 -2.71
N ALA A 18 23.09 9.85 -2.11
CA ALA A 18 23.60 10.29 -0.82
C ALA A 18 23.80 11.81 -0.82
N ASP A 19 23.24 12.51 0.18
CA ASP A 19 23.57 13.91 0.36
C ASP A 19 24.98 14.02 0.97
N PRO A 20 26.01 14.39 0.20
CA PRO A 20 27.38 14.37 0.69
C PRO A 20 27.62 15.31 1.86
N ALA A 21 26.81 16.38 2.00
CA ALA A 21 26.95 17.32 3.09
C ALA A 21 26.43 16.71 4.40
N ARG A 22 25.26 16.04 4.36
CA ARG A 22 24.70 15.35 5.51
C ARG A 22 25.53 14.16 5.96
N CYS A 23 26.11 13.43 5.01
CA CYS A 23 27.01 12.33 5.34
C CYS A 23 28.31 12.84 5.99
N ARG A 24 28.93 13.92 5.46
CA ARG A 24 30.12 14.52 6.09
C ARG A 24 29.84 15.04 7.50
N GLU A 25 28.66 15.60 7.75
CA GLU A 25 28.28 16.05 9.08
C GLU A 25 28.11 14.87 10.05
N LEU A 26 27.47 13.79 9.61
CA LEU A 26 27.30 12.59 10.42
C LEU A 26 28.64 11.94 10.74
N ASP A 27 29.53 11.83 9.74
CA ASP A 27 30.87 11.30 9.84
C ASP A 27 31.72 12.12 10.84
N ARG A 28 31.70 13.46 10.71
CA ARG A 28 32.40 14.37 11.65
C ARG A 28 31.93 14.16 13.09
N ARG A 29 30.61 14.07 13.31
CA ARG A 29 30.07 13.83 14.66
C ARG A 29 30.51 12.51 15.21
N TYR A 30 30.53 11.48 14.38
CA TYR A 30 31.04 10.16 14.76
C TYR A 30 32.51 10.21 15.14
N GLU A 31 33.38 10.75 14.29
CA GLU A 31 34.84 10.82 14.53
C GLU A 31 35.16 11.67 15.77
N THR A 32 34.43 12.77 16.00
CA THR A 32 34.64 13.63 17.19
C THR A 32 34.22 12.91 18.48
N GLY A 33 33.14 12.14 18.44
CA GLY A 33 32.60 11.43 19.61
C GLY A 33 33.22 10.03 19.84
N LYS A 34 33.85 9.46 18.84
CA LYS A 34 34.28 8.06 18.77
C LYS A 34 34.93 7.46 20.05
N PRO A 35 35.83 8.19 20.76
CA PRO A 35 36.45 7.63 21.98
C PRO A 35 35.47 7.40 23.13
N GLN A 36 34.27 7.97 23.10
CA GLN A 36 33.29 7.98 24.19
C GLN A 36 31.95 7.35 23.79
N LEU A 37 31.80 6.93 22.50
CA LEU A 37 30.52 6.40 22.01
C LEU A 37 30.21 5.04 22.64
N THR A 38 29.02 4.93 23.17
CA THR A 38 28.45 3.65 23.61
C THR A 38 28.03 2.79 22.41
N ALA A 39 27.87 1.48 22.61
CA ALA A 39 27.35 0.59 21.58
C ALA A 39 25.96 1.03 21.05
N ILE A 40 25.17 1.69 21.90
CA ILE A 40 23.84 2.23 21.51
C ILE A 40 24.04 3.39 20.52
N GLU A 41 24.94 4.33 20.80
CA GLU A 41 25.22 5.48 19.95
C GLU A 41 25.81 5.08 18.61
N VAL A 42 26.69 4.07 18.60
CA VAL A 42 27.21 3.47 17.36
C VAL A 42 26.05 2.87 16.53
N SER A 43 25.13 2.15 17.17
CA SER A 43 23.97 1.59 16.49
C SER A 43 23.05 2.70 15.95
N LEU A 44 22.78 3.75 16.73
CA LEU A 44 21.99 4.90 16.26
C LEU A 44 22.65 5.60 15.06
N THR A 45 23.99 5.68 15.06
CA THR A 45 24.73 6.24 13.93
C THR A 45 24.62 5.35 12.68
N LEU A 46 24.60 4.02 12.83
CA LEU A 46 24.38 3.09 11.73
C LEU A 46 22.98 3.25 11.13
N PHE A 47 21.92 3.40 11.96
CA PHE A 47 20.58 3.70 11.48
C PHE A 47 20.53 5.02 10.72
N ALA A 48 21.14 6.08 11.27
CA ALA A 48 21.18 7.38 10.62
C ALA A 48 21.96 7.33 9.29
N ALA A 49 23.01 6.51 9.20
CA ALA A 49 23.73 6.27 7.95
C ALA A 49 22.89 5.50 6.94
N ALA A 50 22.12 4.50 7.38
CA ALA A 50 21.20 3.75 6.53
C ALA A 50 20.06 4.63 5.96
N ASP A 51 19.47 5.49 6.79
CA ASP A 51 18.42 6.43 6.37
C ASP A 51 18.89 7.48 5.36
N ARG A 52 20.20 7.79 5.34
CA ARG A 52 20.78 8.88 4.52
C ARG A 52 21.68 8.40 3.39
N ASN A 53 21.77 7.10 3.19
CA ASN A 53 22.67 6.47 2.21
C ASN A 53 24.15 6.81 2.43
N CYS A 54 24.59 6.94 3.68
CA CYS A 54 26.00 7.22 3.99
C CYS A 54 26.82 5.92 4.01
N VAL A 55 27.00 5.31 2.83
CA VAL A 55 27.56 3.98 2.64
C VAL A 55 28.97 3.84 3.23
N ASN A 56 29.85 4.83 3.04
CA ASN A 56 31.23 4.81 3.56
C ASN A 56 31.22 4.77 5.09
N LEU A 57 30.44 5.62 5.75
CA LEU A 57 30.34 5.63 7.20
C LEU A 57 29.75 4.32 7.73
N ALA A 58 28.68 3.81 7.09
CA ALA A 58 28.08 2.53 7.48
C ALA A 58 29.10 1.39 7.36
N GLY A 59 29.91 1.37 6.30
CA GLY A 59 31.00 0.40 6.14
C GLY A 59 32.02 0.47 7.27
N GLN A 60 32.50 1.67 7.61
CA GLN A 60 33.43 1.89 8.73
C GLN A 60 32.86 1.44 10.08
N LEU A 61 31.56 1.77 10.35
CA LEU A 61 30.91 1.34 11.58
C LEU A 61 30.82 -0.18 11.69
N LEU A 62 30.47 -0.86 10.59
CA LEU A 62 30.40 -2.32 10.54
C LEU A 62 31.78 -2.97 10.68
N ASP A 63 32.83 -2.40 10.07
CA ASP A 63 34.22 -2.87 10.22
C ASP A 63 34.75 -2.71 11.65
N GLN A 64 34.21 -1.77 12.40
CA GLN A 64 34.53 -1.52 13.80
C GLN A 64 33.62 -2.29 14.78
N GLY A 65 32.81 -3.23 14.28
CA GLY A 65 32.01 -4.12 15.09
C GLY A 65 30.60 -3.64 15.40
N ALA A 66 30.10 -2.61 14.71
CA ALA A 66 28.68 -2.28 14.77
C ALA A 66 27.83 -3.49 14.33
N SER A 67 26.76 -3.78 15.03
CA SER A 67 25.92 -4.91 14.67
C SER A 67 25.06 -4.60 13.45
N VAL A 68 25.24 -5.38 12.37
CA VAL A 68 24.38 -5.32 11.19
C VAL A 68 22.93 -5.72 11.51
N ASP A 69 22.73 -6.52 12.58
CA ASP A 69 21.43 -6.96 13.10
C ASP A 69 20.93 -6.07 14.27
N ALA A 70 21.49 -4.87 14.45
CA ALA A 70 21.00 -3.92 15.45
C ALA A 70 19.50 -3.66 15.24
N ARG A 71 18.77 -3.43 16.34
CA ARG A 71 17.32 -3.20 16.32
C ARG A 71 17.00 -1.85 16.95
N ASP A 72 16.15 -1.08 16.26
CA ASP A 72 15.57 0.11 16.84
C ASP A 72 14.42 -0.21 17.82
N ARG A 73 13.74 0.81 18.33
CA ARG A 73 12.62 0.66 19.28
C ARG A 73 11.42 -0.10 18.69
N LEU A 74 11.27 -0.15 17.37
CA LEU A 74 10.24 -0.87 16.63
C LEU A 74 10.73 -2.26 16.18
N GLY A 75 11.96 -2.65 16.55
CA GLY A 75 12.59 -3.89 16.13
C GLY A 75 13.04 -3.86 14.66
N ALA A 76 12.96 -2.71 14.00
CA ALA A 76 13.46 -2.55 12.63
C ALA A 76 15.00 -2.56 12.62
N ARG A 77 15.57 -2.99 11.50
CA ARG A 77 17.01 -3.15 11.29
C ARG A 77 17.53 -2.12 10.30
N PRO A 78 18.85 -1.87 10.26
CA PRO A 78 19.45 -0.98 9.25
C PRO A 78 19.04 -1.32 7.82
N LEU A 79 18.91 -2.62 7.48
CA LEU A 79 18.42 -3.07 6.17
C LEU A 79 16.99 -2.60 5.88
N SER A 80 16.09 -2.62 6.87
CA SER A 80 14.71 -2.13 6.70
C SER A 80 14.67 -0.62 6.49
N HIS A 81 15.50 0.14 7.19
CA HIS A 81 15.64 1.59 7.01
C HIS A 81 16.14 1.92 5.60
N ALA A 82 17.25 1.31 5.17
CA ALA A 82 17.80 1.48 3.82
C ALA A 82 16.78 1.09 2.73
N ALA A 83 16.06 -0.01 2.93
CA ALA A 83 15.06 -0.51 1.99
C ALA A 83 13.85 0.44 1.88
N GLN A 84 13.34 0.92 3.00
CA GLN A 84 12.26 1.90 3.04
C GLN A 84 12.62 3.23 2.37
N ALA A 85 13.87 3.67 2.56
CA ALA A 85 14.39 4.91 1.97
C ALA A 85 14.75 4.76 0.48
N GLY A 86 14.84 3.53 -0.06
CA GLY A 86 15.16 3.30 -1.47
C GLY A 86 16.67 3.31 -1.78
N HIS A 87 17.52 3.13 -0.78
CA HIS A 87 18.97 3.25 -0.88
C HIS A 87 19.64 1.94 -1.30
N LEU A 88 19.70 1.70 -2.62
CA LEU A 88 20.15 0.46 -3.21
C LEU A 88 21.59 0.07 -2.80
N GLU A 89 22.52 1.02 -2.84
CA GLU A 89 23.92 0.80 -2.46
C GLU A 89 24.06 0.42 -0.98
N MET A 90 23.27 1.06 -0.10
CA MET A 90 23.23 0.72 1.33
C MET A 90 22.65 -0.67 1.56
N VAL A 91 21.59 -1.02 0.83
CA VAL A 91 20.99 -2.37 0.86
C VAL A 91 22.04 -3.41 0.48
N ASP A 92 22.79 -3.19 -0.60
CA ASP A 92 23.87 -4.09 -1.04
C ASP A 92 24.95 -4.23 0.03
N LEU A 93 25.43 -3.13 0.61
CA LEU A 93 26.42 -3.16 1.68
C LEU A 93 25.94 -4.00 2.86
N LEU A 94 24.72 -3.74 3.35
CA LEU A 94 24.19 -4.42 4.53
C LEU A 94 23.99 -5.92 4.28
N LEU A 95 23.52 -6.31 3.09
CA LEU A 95 23.39 -7.73 2.70
C LEU A 95 24.76 -8.40 2.59
N GLN A 96 25.78 -7.74 2.02
CA GLN A 96 27.15 -8.24 1.97
C GLN A 96 27.77 -8.45 3.37
N ARG A 97 27.33 -7.66 4.35
CA ARG A 97 27.76 -7.79 5.75
C ARG A 97 26.87 -8.75 6.57
N GLY A 98 26.01 -9.52 5.90
CA GLY A 98 25.22 -10.58 6.53
C GLY A 98 23.93 -10.10 7.18
N ALA A 99 23.36 -8.97 6.78
CA ALA A 99 22.05 -8.55 7.27
C ALA A 99 21.00 -9.64 6.98
N PRO A 100 20.19 -10.06 7.97
CA PRO A 100 19.19 -11.09 7.77
C PRO A 100 18.04 -10.57 6.91
N ILE A 101 17.96 -11.03 5.64
CA ILE A 101 17.12 -10.48 4.59
C ILE A 101 15.61 -10.57 4.89
N ASN A 102 15.17 -11.67 5.53
CA ASN A 102 13.77 -11.94 5.88
C ASN A 102 13.43 -11.60 7.34
N ALA A 103 14.29 -10.84 8.02
CA ALA A 103 14.06 -10.47 9.38
C ALA A 103 12.85 -9.55 9.54
N ARG A 104 12.01 -9.84 10.53
CA ARG A 104 10.78 -9.09 10.83
C ARG A 104 11.00 -8.13 11.98
N ASN A 105 10.38 -6.95 11.92
CA ASN A 105 10.27 -6.02 13.03
C ASN A 105 9.11 -6.41 13.98
N LEU A 106 8.83 -5.63 15.01
CA LEU A 106 7.76 -5.91 15.97
C LEU A 106 6.36 -5.90 15.35
N ALA A 107 6.17 -5.18 14.26
CA ALA A 107 4.91 -5.18 13.50
C ALA A 107 4.83 -6.31 12.45
N GLY A 108 5.83 -7.20 12.38
CA GLY A 108 5.90 -8.28 11.42
C GLY A 108 6.47 -7.90 10.06
N SER A 109 6.83 -6.65 9.81
CA SER A 109 7.29 -6.16 8.51
C SER A 109 8.75 -6.52 8.24
N THR A 110 9.04 -6.97 7.00
CA THR A 110 10.39 -7.23 6.48
C THR A 110 10.94 -6.00 5.75
N ALA A 111 12.22 -6.03 5.36
CA ALA A 111 12.82 -5.01 4.50
C ALA A 111 12.12 -4.92 3.12
N LEU A 112 11.74 -6.08 2.54
CA LEU A 112 11.00 -6.13 1.29
C LEU A 112 9.64 -5.47 1.42
N PHE A 113 8.88 -5.79 2.49
CA PHE A 113 7.60 -5.13 2.73
C PHE A 113 7.74 -3.62 2.90
N ALA A 114 8.73 -3.15 3.66
CA ALA A 114 9.00 -1.72 3.87
C ALA A 114 9.32 -0.99 2.55
N ALA A 115 10.09 -1.64 1.66
CA ALA A 115 10.38 -1.12 0.32
C ALA A 115 9.14 -1.10 -0.57
N ALA A 116 8.32 -2.17 -0.54
CA ALA A 116 7.09 -2.27 -1.32
C ALA A 116 6.06 -1.22 -0.92
N GLU A 117 5.86 -1.00 0.37
CA GLU A 117 4.98 0.04 0.91
C GLU A 117 5.35 1.45 0.44
N ARG A 118 6.65 1.70 0.23
CA ARG A 118 7.17 2.98 -0.29
C ARG A 118 7.31 3.01 -1.82
N GLY A 119 7.04 1.91 -2.49
CA GLY A 119 7.16 1.80 -3.94
C GLY A 119 8.60 1.82 -4.46
N GLN A 120 9.54 1.35 -3.68
CA GLN A 120 10.98 1.30 -4.01
C GLN A 120 11.29 0.10 -4.91
N THR A 121 10.82 0.15 -6.16
CA THR A 121 10.86 -1.00 -7.09
C THR A 121 12.26 -1.57 -7.27
N ALA A 122 13.28 -0.73 -7.44
CA ALA A 122 14.67 -1.18 -7.62
C ALA A 122 15.21 -1.94 -6.39
N VAL A 123 14.83 -1.49 -5.19
CA VAL A 123 15.22 -2.17 -3.94
C VAL A 123 14.46 -3.48 -3.79
N VAL A 124 13.16 -3.52 -4.11
CA VAL A 124 12.38 -4.77 -4.07
C VAL A 124 12.97 -5.79 -5.02
N GLN A 125 13.29 -5.40 -6.27
CA GLN A 125 13.96 -6.28 -7.23
C GLN A 125 15.28 -6.82 -6.64
N ARG A 126 16.14 -5.95 -6.10
CA ARG A 126 17.41 -6.35 -5.50
C ARG A 126 17.23 -7.31 -4.32
N LEU A 127 16.24 -7.06 -3.46
CA LEU A 127 15.95 -7.95 -2.33
C LEU A 127 15.49 -9.34 -2.82
N ILE A 128 14.64 -9.38 -3.85
CA ILE A 128 14.19 -10.64 -4.48
C ILE A 128 15.38 -11.38 -5.10
N ASP A 129 16.24 -10.70 -5.86
CA ASP A 129 17.45 -11.28 -6.46
C ASP A 129 18.41 -11.88 -5.42
N ARG A 130 18.33 -11.38 -4.17
CA ARG A 130 19.13 -11.86 -3.03
C ARG A 130 18.38 -12.85 -2.14
N GLY A 131 17.22 -13.35 -2.57
CA GLY A 131 16.45 -14.39 -1.88
C GLY A 131 15.49 -13.90 -0.80
N ALA A 132 15.03 -12.67 -0.90
CA ALA A 132 13.93 -12.19 -0.03
C ALA A 132 12.62 -12.94 -0.36
N ASP A 133 11.93 -13.36 0.67
CA ASP A 133 10.65 -14.05 0.55
C ASP A 133 9.51 -13.03 0.35
N VAL A 134 8.90 -13.05 -0.82
CA VAL A 134 7.80 -12.18 -1.24
C VAL A 134 6.47 -12.51 -0.54
N SER A 135 6.38 -13.70 0.08
CA SER A 135 5.17 -14.16 0.77
C SER A 135 5.04 -13.64 2.20
N LEU A 136 6.09 -13.05 2.75
CA LEU A 136 6.11 -12.56 4.13
C LEU A 136 5.30 -11.28 4.27
N ASN A 137 4.12 -11.42 4.89
CA ASN A 137 3.26 -10.28 5.20
C ASN A 137 3.94 -9.31 6.18
N GLY A 138 3.59 -8.04 6.05
CA GLY A 138 3.97 -6.99 6.98
C GLY A 138 2.93 -6.78 8.08
N ARG A 139 2.85 -5.55 8.56
CA ARG A 139 1.90 -5.14 9.59
C ARG A 139 0.45 -5.48 9.21
N SER A 140 -0.34 -5.87 10.19
CA SER A 140 -1.77 -6.19 10.02
C SER A 140 -2.04 -7.24 8.94
N GLY A 141 -1.10 -8.16 8.70
CA GLY A 141 -1.26 -9.21 7.68
C GLY A 141 -1.18 -8.72 6.23
N ILE A 142 -0.92 -7.45 5.98
CA ILE A 142 -0.86 -6.86 4.63
C ILE A 142 0.32 -7.49 3.87
N SER A 143 0.05 -8.06 2.69
CA SER A 143 1.09 -8.63 1.84
C SER A 143 1.86 -7.52 1.09
N PRO A 144 3.13 -7.79 0.65
CA PRO A 144 3.89 -6.82 -0.15
C PRO A 144 3.14 -6.39 -1.43
N VAL A 145 2.42 -7.32 -2.09
CA VAL A 145 1.63 -6.99 -3.28
C VAL A 145 0.42 -6.12 -2.94
N ALA A 146 -0.23 -6.32 -1.79
CA ALA A 146 -1.31 -5.45 -1.33
C ALA A 146 -0.81 -4.04 -0.99
N ALA A 147 0.35 -3.93 -0.35
CA ALA A 147 0.99 -2.64 -0.07
C ALA A 147 1.35 -1.88 -1.36
N ALA A 148 1.92 -2.58 -2.36
CA ALA A 148 2.21 -2.02 -3.68
C ALA A 148 0.94 -1.60 -4.43
N ALA A 149 -0.15 -2.38 -4.33
CA ALA A 149 -1.44 -2.09 -4.93
C ALA A 149 -2.07 -0.83 -4.32
N PHE A 150 -2.06 -0.71 -3.00
CA PHE A 150 -2.53 0.50 -2.31
C PHE A 150 -1.72 1.74 -2.71
N ALA A 151 -0.38 1.60 -2.82
CA ALA A 151 0.51 2.69 -3.23
C ALA A 151 0.41 3.05 -4.72
N GLY A 152 -0.39 2.34 -5.53
CA GLY A 152 -0.58 2.61 -6.95
C GLY A 152 0.64 2.27 -7.81
N ARG A 153 1.46 1.29 -7.41
CA ARG A 153 2.71 0.93 -8.08
C ARG A 153 2.55 -0.27 -8.99
N ALA A 154 1.92 -0.07 -10.16
CA ALA A 154 1.60 -1.16 -11.09
C ALA A 154 2.82 -2.00 -11.51
N SER A 155 3.95 -1.37 -11.80
CA SER A 155 5.18 -2.09 -12.12
C SER A 155 5.69 -2.97 -10.97
N LEU A 156 5.54 -2.51 -9.73
CA LEU A 156 5.93 -3.28 -8.55
C LEU A 156 4.95 -4.43 -8.28
N VAL A 157 3.64 -4.19 -8.46
CA VAL A 157 2.64 -5.27 -8.38
C VAL A 157 2.98 -6.37 -9.38
N LYS A 158 3.24 -6.00 -10.64
CA LYS A 158 3.64 -6.95 -11.69
C LYS A 158 4.89 -7.73 -11.29
N LEU A 159 5.94 -7.04 -10.84
CA LEU A 159 7.18 -7.65 -10.37
C LEU A 159 6.93 -8.69 -9.26
N LEU A 160 6.16 -8.34 -8.24
CA LEU A 160 5.86 -9.24 -7.12
C LEU A 160 5.07 -10.48 -7.57
N LEU A 161 4.07 -10.30 -8.45
CA LEU A 161 3.30 -11.41 -9.02
C LEU A 161 4.18 -12.36 -9.86
N GLU A 162 5.08 -11.82 -10.69
CA GLU A 162 6.03 -12.61 -11.48
C GLU A 162 6.98 -13.46 -10.61
N HIS A 163 7.20 -13.04 -9.35
CA HIS A 163 8.02 -13.77 -8.38
C HIS A 163 7.19 -14.56 -7.36
N GLY A 164 5.92 -14.84 -7.68
CA GLY A 164 5.08 -15.76 -6.91
C GLY A 164 4.37 -15.16 -5.71
N ALA A 165 4.24 -13.83 -5.63
CA ALA A 165 3.37 -13.22 -4.63
C ALA A 165 1.91 -13.62 -4.86
N ASP A 166 1.19 -13.98 -3.79
CA ASP A 166 -0.21 -14.39 -3.87
C ASP A 166 -1.14 -13.17 -4.01
N ALA A 167 -1.85 -13.11 -5.15
CA ALA A 167 -2.83 -12.08 -5.45
C ALA A 167 -4.13 -12.18 -4.64
N HIS A 168 -4.37 -13.34 -3.99
CA HIS A 168 -5.61 -13.65 -3.29
C HIS A 168 -5.50 -13.49 -1.77
N LEU A 169 -4.28 -13.30 -1.24
CA LEU A 169 -4.02 -13.33 0.18
C LEU A 169 -4.70 -12.14 0.91
N PRO A 170 -5.65 -12.39 1.83
CA PRO A 170 -6.26 -11.32 2.61
C PRO A 170 -5.35 -10.86 3.75
N ASP A 171 -5.50 -9.62 4.15
CA ASP A 171 -4.96 -9.09 5.40
C ASP A 171 -5.84 -9.48 6.62
N ASP A 172 -5.45 -9.03 7.83
CA ASP A 172 -6.17 -9.31 9.08
C ASP A 172 -7.61 -8.72 9.09
N THR A 173 -7.96 -7.84 8.15
CA THR A 173 -9.30 -7.27 7.95
C THR A 173 -10.10 -7.95 6.85
N GLY A 174 -9.52 -8.95 6.17
CA GLY A 174 -10.11 -9.66 5.05
C GLY A 174 -9.98 -8.95 3.70
N LYS A 175 -9.18 -7.90 3.59
CA LYS A 175 -8.94 -7.20 2.32
C LYS A 175 -7.82 -7.87 1.54
N THR A 176 -8.08 -8.13 0.28
CA THR A 176 -7.10 -8.66 -0.67
C THR A 176 -6.44 -7.53 -1.48
N PRO A 177 -5.33 -7.78 -2.19
CA PRO A 177 -4.67 -6.76 -3.02
C PRO A 177 -5.60 -6.03 -3.98
N ILE A 178 -6.56 -6.74 -4.59
CA ILE A 178 -7.49 -6.14 -5.56
C ILE A 178 -8.46 -5.14 -4.90
N ILE A 179 -8.86 -5.39 -3.65
CA ILE A 179 -9.70 -4.44 -2.89
C ILE A 179 -8.95 -3.13 -2.67
N TYR A 180 -7.67 -3.22 -2.29
CA TYR A 180 -6.82 -2.04 -2.13
C TYR A 180 -6.70 -1.24 -3.44
N ALA A 181 -6.51 -1.94 -4.57
CA ALA A 181 -6.45 -1.30 -5.88
C ALA A 181 -7.78 -0.63 -6.28
N ALA A 182 -8.90 -1.33 -6.11
CA ALA A 182 -10.22 -0.81 -6.49
C ALA A 182 -10.64 0.38 -5.61
N ALA A 183 -10.46 0.27 -4.29
CA ALA A 183 -10.79 1.33 -3.35
C ALA A 183 -9.91 2.58 -3.53
N SER A 184 -8.69 2.43 -4.08
CA SER A 184 -7.77 3.54 -4.37
C SER A 184 -7.82 4.02 -5.83
N GLY A 185 -8.76 3.56 -6.65
CA GLY A 185 -8.94 4.00 -8.03
C GLY A 185 -7.81 3.58 -8.99
N GLN A 186 -7.10 2.49 -8.71
CA GLN A 186 -5.90 2.06 -9.46
C GLN A 186 -6.28 1.08 -10.58
N LEU A 187 -6.84 1.59 -11.68
CA LEU A 187 -7.38 0.77 -12.78
C LEU A 187 -6.39 -0.24 -13.35
N GLU A 188 -5.14 0.17 -13.61
CA GLU A 188 -4.14 -0.73 -14.18
C GLU A 188 -3.80 -1.90 -13.24
N ILE A 189 -3.80 -1.64 -11.93
CA ILE A 189 -3.57 -2.68 -10.92
C ILE A 189 -4.77 -3.61 -10.81
N VAL A 190 -6.00 -3.06 -10.88
CA VAL A 190 -7.23 -3.87 -10.93
C VAL A 190 -7.18 -4.84 -12.11
N LYS A 191 -6.79 -4.38 -13.31
CA LYS A 191 -6.63 -5.24 -14.50
C LYS A 191 -5.57 -6.33 -14.29
N LEU A 192 -4.40 -5.96 -13.76
CA LEU A 192 -3.31 -6.91 -13.48
C LEU A 192 -3.75 -8.02 -12.50
N LEU A 193 -4.51 -7.65 -11.47
CA LEU A 193 -4.97 -8.59 -10.45
C LEU A 193 -6.14 -9.45 -10.95
N LEU A 194 -7.09 -8.92 -11.72
CA LEU A 194 -8.15 -9.72 -12.36
C LEU A 194 -7.57 -10.77 -13.32
N ALA A 195 -6.43 -10.48 -13.96
CA ALA A 195 -5.73 -11.47 -14.80
C ALA A 195 -5.17 -12.67 -14.01
N GLN A 196 -5.18 -12.61 -12.66
CA GLN A 196 -4.80 -13.72 -11.77
C GLN A 196 -5.99 -14.63 -11.40
N ASN A 197 -7.00 -14.72 -12.26
CA ASN A 197 -8.23 -15.54 -12.07
C ASN A 197 -9.06 -15.14 -10.83
N ILE A 198 -9.05 -13.87 -10.46
CA ILE A 198 -9.94 -13.35 -9.41
C ILE A 198 -11.35 -13.21 -9.99
N ASP A 199 -12.34 -13.78 -9.33
CA ASP A 199 -13.75 -13.60 -9.71
C ASP A 199 -14.17 -12.14 -9.45
N ILE A 200 -14.60 -11.46 -10.53
CA ILE A 200 -15.04 -10.06 -10.48
C ILE A 200 -16.24 -9.85 -9.56
N ASN A 201 -17.05 -10.90 -9.35
CA ASN A 201 -18.24 -10.91 -8.50
C ASN A 201 -17.99 -11.57 -7.14
N ALA A 202 -16.71 -11.85 -6.80
CA ALA A 202 -16.35 -12.38 -5.49
C ALA A 202 -16.86 -11.45 -4.37
N ARG A 203 -17.26 -12.10 -3.27
CA ARG A 203 -17.71 -11.40 -2.06
C ARG A 203 -16.60 -11.38 -1.00
N TYR A 204 -16.41 -10.24 -0.45
CA TYR A 204 -15.40 -9.95 0.57
C TYR A 204 -16.05 -9.65 1.92
N ALA A 205 -15.28 -9.18 2.89
CA ALA A 205 -15.81 -8.82 4.21
C ALA A 205 -17.10 -7.96 4.12
N ASN A 206 -18.10 -8.32 4.91
CA ASN A 206 -19.45 -7.72 4.89
C ASN A 206 -20.22 -7.90 3.57
N ASP A 207 -19.93 -8.96 2.80
CA ASP A 207 -20.54 -9.26 1.50
C ASP A 207 -20.34 -8.17 0.43
N LEU A 208 -19.35 -7.29 0.60
CA LEU A 208 -19.03 -6.26 -0.38
C LEU A 208 -18.42 -6.89 -1.64
N THR A 209 -18.89 -6.47 -2.80
CA THR A 209 -18.28 -6.81 -4.10
C THR A 209 -17.18 -5.82 -4.47
N LEU A 210 -16.36 -6.18 -5.46
CA LEU A 210 -15.30 -5.29 -5.98
C LEU A 210 -15.88 -3.97 -6.50
N LEU A 211 -17.04 -4.01 -7.17
CA LEU A 211 -17.76 -2.83 -7.63
C LEU A 211 -18.15 -1.91 -6.48
N MET A 212 -18.62 -2.46 -5.37
CA MET A 212 -18.98 -1.68 -4.18
C MET A 212 -17.76 -1.02 -3.54
N TRP A 213 -16.60 -1.71 -3.50
CA TRP A 213 -15.34 -1.13 -3.02
C TRP A 213 -14.86 0.04 -3.91
N ALA A 214 -14.99 -0.09 -5.24
CA ALA A 214 -14.65 0.99 -6.18
C ALA A 214 -15.58 2.22 -6.03
N CYS A 215 -16.84 2.00 -5.62
CA CYS A 215 -17.83 3.06 -5.34
C CYS A 215 -17.67 3.68 -3.95
N GLY A 216 -16.81 3.14 -3.07
CA GLY A 216 -16.72 3.51 -1.66
C GLY A 216 -16.36 4.97 -1.40
N PRO A 217 -16.72 5.48 -0.21
CA PRO A 217 -16.50 6.88 0.17
C PRO A 217 -15.07 7.12 0.66
N ASP A 218 -14.06 6.79 -0.13
CA ASP A 218 -12.71 7.24 0.16
C ASP A 218 -12.52 8.62 -0.46
N ASP A 219 -12.66 9.66 0.37
CA ASP A 219 -12.51 11.06 -0.05
C ASP A 219 -11.10 11.38 -0.57
N SER A 220 -10.12 10.49 -0.37
CA SER A 220 -8.77 10.64 -0.91
C SER A 220 -8.68 10.27 -2.39
N VAL A 221 -9.66 9.53 -2.93
CA VAL A 221 -9.71 9.12 -4.33
C VAL A 221 -10.54 10.12 -5.13
N ALA A 222 -9.92 10.79 -6.08
CA ALA A 222 -10.64 11.69 -6.97
C ALA A 222 -11.70 10.95 -7.79
N GLU A 223 -12.87 11.58 -8.00
CA GLU A 223 -14.00 10.95 -8.69
C GLU A 223 -13.66 10.41 -10.09
N PRO A 224 -12.82 11.05 -10.94
CA PRO A 224 -12.44 10.51 -12.23
C PRO A 224 -11.74 9.13 -12.15
N GLN A 225 -10.88 8.93 -11.16
CA GLN A 225 -10.18 7.65 -10.96
C GLN A 225 -11.15 6.55 -10.51
N ALA A 226 -12.04 6.85 -9.58
CA ALA A 226 -13.10 5.92 -9.19
C ALA A 226 -14.01 5.58 -10.37
N LEU A 227 -14.38 6.60 -11.18
CA LEU A 227 -15.22 6.43 -12.36
C LEU A 227 -14.59 5.49 -13.39
N GLU A 228 -13.28 5.60 -13.64
CA GLU A 228 -12.55 4.70 -14.56
C GLU A 228 -12.62 3.24 -14.08
N VAL A 229 -12.38 3.00 -12.79
CA VAL A 229 -12.46 1.65 -12.22
C VAL A 229 -13.88 1.10 -12.28
N VAL A 230 -14.88 1.89 -11.87
CA VAL A 230 -16.30 1.49 -11.91
C VAL A 230 -16.73 1.19 -13.34
N SER A 231 -16.38 2.05 -14.30
CA SER A 231 -16.70 1.86 -15.74
C SER A 231 -16.11 0.55 -16.25
N TYR A 232 -14.85 0.27 -15.92
CA TYR A 232 -14.21 -0.98 -16.32
C TYR A 232 -14.88 -2.20 -15.70
N LEU A 233 -15.17 -2.18 -14.39
CA LEU A 233 -15.79 -3.31 -13.71
C LEU A 233 -17.19 -3.63 -14.26
N VAL A 234 -18.01 -2.60 -14.50
CA VAL A 234 -19.34 -2.76 -15.10
C VAL A 234 -19.23 -3.35 -16.51
N ALA A 235 -18.33 -2.82 -17.35
CA ALA A 235 -18.09 -3.34 -18.70
C ALA A 235 -17.53 -4.79 -18.70
N ALA A 236 -16.80 -5.16 -17.66
CA ALA A 236 -16.27 -6.52 -17.48
C ALA A 236 -17.27 -7.51 -16.85
N GLY A 237 -18.51 -7.10 -16.60
CA GLY A 237 -19.60 -7.98 -16.14
C GLY A 237 -19.80 -8.04 -14.62
N ALA A 238 -19.37 -7.00 -13.88
CA ALA A 238 -19.71 -6.88 -12.47
C ALA A 238 -21.24 -6.76 -12.28
N HIS A 239 -21.78 -7.51 -11.32
CA HIS A 239 -23.20 -7.49 -10.99
C HIS A 239 -23.56 -6.15 -10.32
N ILE A 240 -24.38 -5.36 -11.02
CA ILE A 240 -24.62 -3.95 -10.66
C ILE A 240 -25.49 -3.77 -9.41
N ASP A 241 -26.46 -4.68 -9.20
CA ASP A 241 -27.43 -4.62 -8.11
C ASP A 241 -27.19 -5.65 -7.00
N ASP A 242 -26.00 -6.23 -6.96
CA ASP A 242 -25.58 -7.07 -5.84
C ASP A 242 -25.69 -6.28 -4.52
N ARG A 243 -25.96 -7.01 -3.43
CA ARG A 243 -26.22 -6.40 -2.11
C ARG A 243 -25.18 -6.83 -1.10
N ASP A 244 -24.68 -5.86 -0.32
CA ASP A 244 -23.82 -6.12 0.83
C ASP A 244 -24.61 -6.68 2.04
N ALA A 245 -23.93 -6.96 3.15
CA ALA A 245 -24.54 -7.47 4.38
C ALA A 245 -25.61 -6.53 4.97
N ARG A 246 -25.61 -5.24 4.61
CA ARG A 246 -26.65 -4.26 4.99
C ARG A 246 -27.77 -4.15 3.95
N GLY A 247 -27.69 -4.91 2.86
CA GLY A 247 -28.61 -4.82 1.73
C GLY A 247 -28.35 -3.64 0.79
N ARG A 248 -27.19 -2.97 0.89
CA ARG A 248 -26.84 -1.82 0.06
C ARG A 248 -26.26 -2.28 -1.28
N THR A 249 -26.62 -1.57 -2.34
CA THR A 249 -26.04 -1.73 -3.68
C THR A 249 -24.86 -0.78 -3.90
N ALA A 250 -24.11 -1.00 -4.99
CA ALA A 250 -23.07 -0.07 -5.45
C ALA A 250 -23.61 1.36 -5.65
N LEU A 251 -24.83 1.48 -6.21
CA LEU A 251 -25.52 2.77 -6.39
C LEU A 251 -25.75 3.49 -5.05
N MET A 252 -26.17 2.77 -4.00
CA MET A 252 -26.38 3.34 -2.67
C MET A 252 -25.07 3.83 -2.05
N ILE A 253 -23.99 3.07 -2.21
CA ILE A 253 -22.66 3.44 -1.70
C ILE A 253 -22.13 4.68 -2.44
N ALA A 254 -22.27 4.75 -3.77
CA ALA A 254 -21.88 5.91 -4.56
C ALA A 254 -22.71 7.16 -4.16
N ALA A 255 -24.01 7.01 -3.90
CA ALA A 255 -24.89 8.10 -3.46
C ALA A 255 -24.51 8.60 -2.06
N GLU A 256 -24.21 7.72 -1.10
CA GLU A 256 -23.73 8.07 0.24
C GLU A 256 -22.41 8.87 0.17
N GLY A 257 -21.49 8.47 -0.75
CA GLY A 257 -20.24 9.18 -1.04
C GLY A 257 -20.40 10.43 -1.91
N ASN A 258 -21.64 10.78 -2.31
CA ASN A 258 -21.95 11.92 -3.20
C ASN A 258 -21.15 11.92 -4.53
N ARG A 259 -20.83 10.75 -5.09
CA ARG A 259 -20.09 10.55 -6.34
C ARG A 259 -21.04 10.65 -7.54
N SER A 260 -21.27 11.87 -8.00
CA SER A 260 -22.32 12.17 -8.98
C SER A 260 -22.12 11.49 -10.32
N ASP A 261 -20.90 11.42 -10.82
CA ASP A 261 -20.62 10.82 -12.13
C ASP A 261 -20.62 9.29 -12.07
N VAL A 262 -20.20 8.71 -10.94
CA VAL A 262 -20.35 7.26 -10.67
C VAL A 262 -21.82 6.88 -10.60
N VAL A 263 -22.68 7.66 -9.91
CA VAL A 263 -24.13 7.44 -9.86
C VAL A 263 -24.74 7.47 -11.25
N LYS A 264 -24.43 8.48 -12.07
CA LYS A 264 -24.95 8.57 -13.45
C LYS A 264 -24.52 7.36 -14.29
N LEU A 265 -23.25 6.93 -14.16
CA LEU A 265 -22.74 5.77 -14.86
C LEU A 265 -23.49 4.49 -14.46
N LEU A 266 -23.67 4.24 -13.15
CA LEU A 266 -24.39 3.06 -12.67
C LEU A 266 -25.84 3.05 -13.17
N LEU A 267 -26.57 4.18 -13.12
CA LEU A 267 -27.93 4.32 -13.65
C LEU A 267 -27.97 4.05 -15.17
N ALA A 268 -27.02 4.58 -15.94
CA ALA A 268 -26.94 4.37 -17.38
C ALA A 268 -26.70 2.90 -17.75
N HIS A 269 -26.14 2.10 -16.83
CA HIS A 269 -25.93 0.66 -16.99
C HIS A 269 -26.99 -0.20 -16.29
N GLY A 270 -28.13 0.40 -15.89
CA GLY A 270 -29.29 -0.34 -15.42
C GLY A 270 -29.34 -0.60 -13.91
N ALA A 271 -28.56 0.12 -13.10
CA ALA A 271 -28.71 0.05 -11.65
C ALA A 271 -30.12 0.50 -11.23
N ASP A 272 -30.78 -0.29 -10.38
CA ASP A 272 -32.17 0.00 -9.92
C ASP A 272 -32.18 0.97 -8.74
N PRO A 273 -32.62 2.24 -8.94
CA PRO A 273 -32.69 3.24 -7.89
C PRO A 273 -33.82 2.99 -6.87
N ALA A 274 -34.75 2.08 -7.17
CA ALA A 274 -35.88 1.76 -6.29
C ALA A 274 -35.54 0.76 -5.19
N LEU A 275 -34.41 0.05 -5.31
CA LEU A 275 -33.94 -0.90 -4.31
C LEU A 275 -33.76 -0.22 -2.95
N LYS A 276 -34.08 -0.96 -1.88
CA LYS A 276 -33.97 -0.50 -0.48
C LYS A 276 -32.97 -1.37 0.27
N ASP A 277 -32.16 -0.74 1.10
CA ASP A 277 -31.32 -1.44 2.07
C ASP A 277 -32.17 -2.07 3.22
N LYS A 278 -31.52 -2.75 4.16
CA LYS A 278 -32.20 -3.36 5.32
C LYS A 278 -32.82 -2.34 6.28
N ALA A 279 -32.44 -1.06 6.18
CA ALA A 279 -33.05 0.04 6.92
C ALA A 279 -34.21 0.71 6.15
N GLY A 280 -34.57 0.18 4.96
CA GLY A 280 -35.63 0.71 4.11
C GLY A 280 -35.23 1.93 3.29
N LYS A 281 -33.96 2.33 3.26
CA LYS A 281 -33.45 3.49 2.52
C LYS A 281 -33.09 3.14 1.09
N ARG A 282 -33.44 4.00 0.14
CA ARG A 282 -32.99 3.98 -1.26
C ARG A 282 -31.74 4.82 -1.43
N ALA A 283 -31.08 4.73 -2.58
CA ALA A 283 -29.94 5.57 -2.92
C ALA A 283 -30.24 7.08 -2.76
N ALA A 284 -31.42 7.53 -3.17
CA ALA A 284 -31.86 8.93 -3.00
C ALA A 284 -31.95 9.40 -1.54
N ASP A 285 -32.17 8.48 -0.60
CA ASP A 285 -32.31 8.79 0.83
C ASP A 285 -30.94 8.90 1.53
N LEU A 286 -29.85 8.47 0.88
CA LEU A 286 -28.48 8.41 1.43
C LEU A 286 -27.63 9.61 1.04
N THR A 287 -27.94 10.30 -0.07
CA THR A 287 -27.20 11.49 -0.50
C THR A 287 -27.65 12.75 0.21
N VAL A 288 -26.72 13.65 0.51
CA VAL A 288 -27.00 15.00 1.04
C VAL A 288 -27.18 16.04 -0.08
N GLN A 289 -26.79 15.71 -1.32
CA GLN A 289 -26.85 16.62 -2.47
C GLN A 289 -28.24 16.58 -3.12
N SER A 290 -28.93 17.73 -3.18
CA SER A 290 -30.29 17.85 -3.77
C SER A 290 -30.31 17.45 -5.25
N ALA A 291 -29.35 17.91 -6.06
CA ALA A 291 -29.26 17.58 -7.48
C ALA A 291 -29.08 16.06 -7.72
N LEU A 292 -28.30 15.40 -6.86
CA LEU A 292 -28.10 13.96 -6.96
C LEU A 292 -29.35 13.19 -6.54
N ARG A 293 -30.06 13.68 -5.53
CA ARG A 293 -31.37 13.13 -5.12
C ARG A 293 -32.42 13.21 -6.22
N GLU A 294 -32.49 14.34 -6.95
CA GLU A 294 -33.36 14.47 -8.11
C GLU A 294 -33.02 13.46 -9.21
N THR A 295 -31.74 13.25 -9.49
CA THR A 295 -31.26 12.25 -10.47
C THR A 295 -31.67 10.83 -10.08
N LEU A 296 -31.68 10.50 -8.78
CA LEU A 296 -31.99 9.18 -8.23
C LEU A 296 -33.50 8.95 -7.99
N THR A 297 -34.32 9.98 -8.15
CA THR A 297 -35.77 9.84 -7.99
C THR A 297 -36.39 9.50 -9.35
N PRO A 298 -37.04 8.31 -9.51
CA PRO A 298 -37.74 7.99 -10.75
C PRO A 298 -38.78 9.04 -11.07
N ARG A 299 -38.84 9.50 -12.31
CA ARG A 299 -39.94 10.37 -12.80
C ARG A 299 -41.19 9.56 -13.03
#